data_685ab45d6b8207049aa44c82f1ae7092
#
_entry.id   685ab45d6b8207049aa44c82f1ae7092
#
_cell.length_a   1.000
_cell.length_b   1.000
_cell.length_c   1.000
_cell.angle_alpha   90.00
_cell.angle_beta   90.00
_cell.angle_gamma   90.00
#
_symmetry.space_group_name_H-M   'P 1'
#
loop_
_entity.id
_entity.type
_entity.pdbx_description
1 polymer ?
#
loop_
_entity_poly.entity_id
_entity_poly.type
_entity_poly.pdbx_seq_one_letter_code
_entity_poly.pdbx_strand_id
1 'polypeptide(L)'
;MADDDTADDEVPEYVIPPGGGVPWMDLTDEESHRPAERDIGITDVSTMVLRGNFRWGIVRVETNAGVTGYGEVHGEGPQELGLLEGQNPLDVERVQDIRGAAGPGVEMALWDIKGKLLDVPAYELMGGKYRDSVEVYCDTHGGESLGEAQSGTVDPRDVYTPGSYAEAAREVVDAGFDALKFDLDVRTHADVDTAARRLDNAAIEHKTALVEAVREEVGYDVTLGFDLHWNFTVETATRLAEKLEPFDLAWLEDPVPPRKYDAHRRVREATSCPIMTGENLRDSGEFKEMLDADGMDVAAPDPHNCGGLRDFRRIAHLCDLEGVPIVAHNIQGPIGTVASAHAAATVPNFVALEYHAFDVPWFEDLVSRTGASGDVIEDGEISLPEGPGFGVEIDWDVAREHMAAGEDVSL
;
A
#
# COMPACT_ATOMS: atom_id res chain seq x y z
N MET A 1 -12.99 -22.85 -68.92
CA MET A 1 -14.16 -22.47 -68.15
C MET A 1 -13.94 -23.05 -66.77
N ALA A 2 -13.42 -22.31 -65.90
CA ALA A 2 -13.36 -22.59 -64.51
C ALA A 2 -13.75 -21.26 -63.84
N ASP A 3 -14.89 -21.25 -63.18
CA ASP A 3 -15.43 -20.10 -62.48
C ASP A 3 -14.60 -19.91 -61.20
N ASP A 4 -14.06 -18.72 -61.08
CA ASP A 4 -13.32 -18.21 -59.95
C ASP A 4 -14.33 -17.46 -59.06
N ASP A 5 -14.88 -18.16 -58.08
CA ASP A 5 -15.78 -17.60 -57.09
C ASP A 5 -14.96 -17.14 -55.88
N THR A 6 -14.36 -15.91 -55.99
CA THR A 6 -13.80 -15.22 -54.83
C THR A 6 -14.95 -14.59 -54.04
N ALA A 7 -15.40 -15.27 -53.01
CA ALA A 7 -16.24 -14.65 -51.99
C ALA A 7 -15.41 -13.56 -51.26
N ASP A 8 -15.75 -12.30 -51.49
CA ASP A 8 -15.31 -11.18 -50.67
C ASP A 8 -15.89 -11.41 -49.27
N ASP A 9 -15.06 -11.87 -48.35
CA ASP A 9 -15.33 -11.81 -46.93
C ASP A 9 -15.33 -10.31 -46.50
N GLU A 10 -16.46 -9.64 -46.59
CA GLU A 10 -16.68 -8.33 -46.00
C GLU A 10 -16.54 -8.48 -44.49
N VAL A 11 -15.40 -8.03 -43.95
CA VAL A 11 -15.24 -7.77 -42.52
C VAL A 11 -16.28 -6.72 -42.13
N PRO A 12 -17.22 -7.02 -41.20
CA PRO A 12 -18.23 -6.06 -40.81
C PRO A 12 -17.58 -4.77 -40.29
N GLU A 13 -17.87 -3.65 -40.93
CA GLU A 13 -17.43 -2.33 -40.52
C GLU A 13 -18.01 -2.03 -39.13
N TYR A 14 -17.14 -1.96 -38.14
CA TYR A 14 -17.54 -1.69 -36.76
C TYR A 14 -17.90 -0.20 -36.64
N VAL A 15 -19.19 0.08 -36.76
CA VAL A 15 -19.69 1.46 -36.60
C VAL A 15 -19.81 1.79 -35.12
N ILE A 16 -18.86 2.58 -34.60
CA ILE A 16 -18.97 3.19 -33.27
C ILE A 16 -20.11 4.21 -33.33
N PRO A 17 -21.18 4.09 -32.53
CA PRO A 17 -22.27 5.04 -32.54
C PRO A 17 -21.81 6.44 -32.16
N PRO A 18 -22.41 7.52 -32.69
CA PRO A 18 -22.12 8.88 -32.28
C PRO A 18 -22.44 9.08 -30.80
N GLY A 19 -21.41 9.21 -29.96
CA GLY A 19 -21.53 9.33 -28.52
C GLY A 19 -20.47 8.53 -27.77
N GLY A 20 -19.68 7.71 -28.45
CA GLY A 20 -18.47 7.06 -27.92
C GLY A 20 -18.66 5.98 -26.86
N GLY A 21 -19.90 5.62 -26.54
CA GLY A 21 -20.21 4.52 -25.60
C GLY A 21 -20.31 3.19 -26.36
N VAL A 22 -19.53 2.21 -25.98
CA VAL A 22 -19.76 0.82 -26.40
C VAL A 22 -20.97 0.26 -25.68
N PRO A 23 -21.95 -0.38 -26.36
CA PRO A 23 -23.22 -0.78 -25.76
C PRO A 23 -23.09 -1.72 -24.54
N TRP A 24 -21.96 -2.42 -24.40
CA TRP A 24 -21.68 -3.28 -23.26
C TRP A 24 -20.97 -2.54 -22.09
N MET A 25 -20.73 -1.22 -22.21
CA MET A 25 -20.15 -0.38 -21.15
C MET A 25 -21.21 0.52 -20.51
N ASP A 26 -22.50 0.30 -20.71
CA ASP A 26 -23.52 0.98 -19.93
C ASP A 26 -23.60 0.35 -18.53
N LEU A 27 -22.65 0.74 -17.69
CA LEU A 27 -22.55 0.32 -16.29
C LEU A 27 -23.70 0.87 -15.42
N THR A 28 -24.63 1.62 -16.02
CA THR A 28 -25.84 2.13 -15.34
C THR A 28 -27.05 1.21 -15.55
N ASP A 29 -26.92 0.16 -16.33
CA ASP A 29 -27.99 -0.82 -16.51
C ASP A 29 -28.13 -1.67 -15.24
N GLU A 30 -29.29 -1.55 -14.58
CA GLU A 30 -29.65 -2.35 -13.39
C GLU A 30 -29.49 -3.86 -13.66
N GLU A 31 -29.62 -4.33 -14.91
CA GLU A 31 -29.41 -5.73 -15.27
C GLU A 31 -27.94 -6.16 -15.21
N SER A 32 -27.00 -5.26 -15.51
CA SER A 32 -25.56 -5.56 -15.43
C SER A 32 -25.06 -5.71 -13.99
N HIS A 33 -25.81 -5.16 -13.03
CA HIS A 33 -25.51 -5.23 -11.61
C HIS A 33 -26.30 -6.30 -10.85
N ARG A 34 -27.16 -7.07 -11.54
CA ARG A 34 -27.87 -8.16 -10.87
C ARG A 34 -26.91 -9.21 -10.35
N PRO A 35 -27.06 -9.61 -9.07
CA PRO A 35 -26.27 -10.72 -8.51
C PRO A 35 -26.40 -11.95 -9.41
N ALA A 36 -25.33 -12.70 -9.57
CA ALA A 36 -25.44 -14.04 -10.15
C ALA A 36 -26.42 -14.84 -9.31
N GLU A 37 -27.29 -15.65 -9.95
CA GLU A 37 -28.20 -16.58 -9.25
C GLU A 37 -27.37 -17.64 -8.52
N ARG A 38 -26.80 -17.28 -7.38
CA ARG A 38 -26.16 -18.19 -6.43
C ARG A 38 -26.78 -17.96 -5.08
N ASP A 39 -26.84 -19.01 -4.28
CA ASP A 39 -27.47 -18.98 -2.94
C ASP A 39 -26.72 -18.10 -1.92
N ILE A 40 -25.54 -17.54 -2.27
CA ILE A 40 -24.69 -16.72 -1.39
C ILE A 40 -24.75 -15.26 -1.81
N GLY A 41 -25.12 -14.40 -0.89
CA GLY A 41 -25.18 -12.95 -1.09
C GLY A 41 -24.66 -12.18 0.13
N ILE A 42 -24.12 -10.99 -0.11
CA ILE A 42 -23.77 -10.01 0.93
C ILE A 42 -25.08 -9.53 1.60
N THR A 43 -25.12 -9.52 2.92
CA THR A 43 -26.30 -9.09 3.70
C THR A 43 -26.09 -7.78 4.43
N ASP A 44 -24.83 -7.47 4.79
CA ASP A 44 -24.48 -6.21 5.45
C ASP A 44 -23.01 -5.85 5.19
N VAL A 45 -22.74 -4.55 5.20
CA VAL A 45 -21.38 -4.01 5.19
C VAL A 45 -21.31 -2.85 6.17
N SER A 46 -20.38 -2.91 7.07
CA SER A 46 -20.16 -1.89 8.11
C SER A 46 -18.67 -1.55 8.25
N THR A 47 -18.38 -0.42 8.88
CA THR A 47 -17.01 0.04 9.10
C THR A 47 -16.86 0.54 10.53
N MET A 48 -15.74 0.18 11.17
CA MET A 48 -15.30 0.72 12.45
C MET A 48 -13.94 1.39 12.25
N VAL A 49 -13.80 2.63 12.71
CA VAL A 49 -12.53 3.36 12.60
C VAL A 49 -11.79 3.31 13.93
N LEU A 50 -10.58 2.80 13.90
CA LEU A 50 -9.65 2.79 15.02
C LEU A 50 -8.67 3.96 14.92
N ARG A 51 -8.10 4.36 16.05
CA ARG A 51 -7.08 5.39 16.14
C ARG A 51 -5.75 4.80 16.56
N GLY A 52 -4.98 4.34 15.60
CA GLY A 52 -3.55 4.08 15.73
C GLY A 52 -2.75 5.38 15.56
N ASN A 53 -1.57 5.29 15.01
CA ASN A 53 -0.83 6.44 14.50
C ASN A 53 -1.53 7.07 13.28
N PHE A 54 -2.21 6.24 12.49
CA PHE A 54 -3.21 6.67 11.50
C PHE A 54 -4.63 6.26 11.91
N ARG A 55 -5.61 6.59 11.07
CA ARG A 55 -6.99 6.12 11.23
C ARG A 55 -7.15 4.85 10.39
N TRP A 56 -7.40 3.74 11.06
CA TRP A 56 -7.58 2.43 10.45
C TRP A 56 -9.06 2.07 10.41
N GLY A 57 -9.65 2.03 9.22
CA GLY A 57 -11.06 1.66 9.03
C GLY A 57 -11.20 0.17 8.78
N ILE A 58 -11.63 -0.59 9.79
CA ILE A 58 -11.96 -2.01 9.63
C ILE A 58 -13.27 -2.12 8.88
N VAL A 59 -13.25 -2.73 7.70
CA VAL A 59 -14.43 -3.03 6.89
C VAL A 59 -14.89 -4.46 7.19
N ARG A 60 -16.14 -4.60 7.59
CA ARG A 60 -16.79 -5.89 7.87
C ARG A 60 -17.86 -6.15 6.80
N VAL A 61 -17.82 -7.32 6.18
CA VAL A 61 -18.78 -7.78 5.18
C VAL A 61 -19.42 -9.07 5.66
N GLU A 62 -20.75 -9.07 5.83
CA GLU A 62 -21.52 -10.24 6.21
C GLU A 62 -22.20 -10.91 5.03
N THR A 63 -22.45 -12.21 5.14
CA THR A 63 -23.15 -12.98 4.13
C THR A 63 -24.30 -13.81 4.71
N ASN A 64 -25.29 -14.13 3.87
CA ASN A 64 -26.39 -15.04 4.24
C ASN A 64 -25.89 -16.50 4.47
N ALA A 65 -24.65 -16.82 4.14
CA ALA A 65 -24.01 -18.08 4.47
C ALA A 65 -23.47 -18.15 5.92
N GLY A 66 -23.61 -17.06 6.70
CA GLY A 66 -23.08 -16.94 8.05
C GLY A 66 -21.58 -16.80 8.13
N VAL A 67 -20.93 -16.45 7.02
CA VAL A 67 -19.49 -16.14 6.96
C VAL A 67 -19.31 -14.63 6.90
N THR A 68 -18.41 -14.12 7.72
CA THR A 68 -18.02 -12.70 7.78
C THR A 68 -16.57 -12.56 7.33
N GLY A 69 -16.30 -11.60 6.47
CA GLY A 69 -14.95 -11.21 6.06
C GLY A 69 -14.59 -9.82 6.54
N TYR A 70 -13.30 -9.61 6.68
CA TYR A 70 -12.72 -8.36 7.13
C TYR A 70 -11.69 -7.84 6.13
N GLY A 71 -11.66 -6.52 5.99
CA GLY A 71 -10.64 -5.80 5.27
C GLY A 71 -10.35 -4.49 5.99
N GLU A 72 -9.46 -3.69 5.45
CA GLU A 72 -9.08 -2.43 6.05
C GLU A 72 -8.93 -1.33 5.01
N VAL A 73 -9.18 -0.09 5.42
CA VAL A 73 -9.00 1.11 4.61
C VAL A 73 -8.32 2.20 5.44
N HIS A 74 -7.67 3.14 4.76
CA HIS A 74 -7.20 4.34 5.41
C HIS A 74 -8.36 5.32 5.66
N GLY A 75 -8.60 5.66 6.93
CA GLY A 75 -9.65 6.60 7.34
C GLY A 75 -11.06 6.00 7.34
N GLU A 76 -12.02 6.74 6.79
CA GLU A 76 -13.43 6.34 6.76
C GLU A 76 -13.70 5.33 5.63
N GLY A 77 -14.49 4.32 5.91
CA GLY A 77 -14.86 3.30 4.94
C GLY A 77 -15.75 3.80 3.80
N PRO A 78 -16.13 2.89 2.88
CA PRO A 78 -16.98 3.20 1.75
C PRO A 78 -18.37 3.71 2.19
N GLN A 79 -18.95 4.63 1.42
CA GLN A 79 -20.18 5.35 1.82
C GLN A 79 -21.48 4.82 1.17
N GLU A 80 -21.38 4.15 0.02
CA GLU A 80 -22.56 3.66 -0.72
C GLU A 80 -22.76 2.14 -0.59
N LEU A 81 -22.77 1.65 0.65
CA LEU A 81 -22.75 0.22 0.99
C LEU A 81 -24.00 -0.54 0.50
N GLY A 82 -25.15 0.15 0.36
CA GLY A 82 -26.40 -0.47 -0.11
C GLY A 82 -26.33 -1.10 -1.51
N LEU A 83 -25.38 -0.70 -2.35
CA LEU A 83 -25.16 -1.30 -3.67
C LEU A 83 -24.52 -2.69 -3.61
N LEU A 84 -23.97 -3.05 -2.48
CA LEU A 84 -23.31 -4.35 -2.25
C LEU A 84 -24.29 -5.42 -1.77
N GLU A 85 -25.44 -5.04 -1.21
CA GLU A 85 -26.44 -5.95 -0.71
C GLU A 85 -26.94 -6.88 -1.82
N GLY A 86 -26.98 -8.18 -1.55
CA GLY A 86 -27.35 -9.21 -2.51
C GLY A 86 -26.28 -9.59 -3.53
N GLN A 87 -25.16 -8.86 -3.62
CA GLN A 87 -24.05 -9.24 -4.50
C GLN A 87 -23.41 -10.54 -4.02
N ASN A 88 -22.91 -11.34 -4.96
CA ASN A 88 -22.21 -12.57 -4.62
C ASN A 88 -20.76 -12.25 -4.21
N PRO A 89 -20.34 -12.54 -2.97
CA PRO A 89 -18.99 -12.23 -2.49
C PRO A 89 -17.88 -13.00 -3.20
N LEU A 90 -18.21 -14.08 -3.91
CA LEU A 90 -17.23 -14.86 -4.69
C LEU A 90 -16.86 -14.20 -6.02
N ASP A 91 -17.69 -13.28 -6.51
CA ASP A 91 -17.47 -12.58 -7.77
C ASP A 91 -16.68 -11.27 -7.52
N VAL A 92 -15.48 -11.38 -6.92
CA VAL A 92 -14.64 -10.26 -6.47
C VAL A 92 -14.43 -9.24 -7.59
N GLU A 93 -14.08 -9.67 -8.80
CA GLU A 93 -13.87 -8.80 -9.96
C GLU A 93 -15.10 -7.95 -10.28
N ARG A 94 -16.29 -8.54 -10.24
CA ARG A 94 -17.54 -7.84 -10.53
C ARG A 94 -17.91 -6.87 -9.42
N VAL A 95 -17.77 -7.28 -8.16
CA VAL A 95 -18.12 -6.45 -7.00
C VAL A 95 -17.19 -5.24 -6.93
N GLN A 96 -15.90 -5.44 -7.22
CA GLN A 96 -14.91 -4.37 -7.26
C GLN A 96 -15.25 -3.26 -8.27
N ASP A 97 -15.92 -3.59 -9.36
CA ASP A 97 -16.30 -2.61 -10.38
C ASP A 97 -17.54 -1.77 -10.01
N ILE A 98 -18.20 -2.04 -8.87
CA ILE A 98 -19.34 -1.27 -8.40
C ILE A 98 -18.86 0.07 -7.84
N ARG A 99 -19.06 1.14 -8.61
CA ARG A 99 -18.59 2.49 -8.26
C ARG A 99 -19.21 3.01 -6.97
N GLY A 100 -18.36 3.56 -6.10
CA GLY A 100 -18.76 4.21 -4.85
C GLY A 100 -19.08 3.25 -3.70
N ALA A 101 -19.24 1.96 -3.95
CA ALA A 101 -19.54 0.96 -2.92
C ALA A 101 -18.36 0.02 -2.66
N ALA A 102 -17.65 -0.39 -3.70
CA ALA A 102 -16.48 -1.23 -3.56
C ALA A 102 -15.23 -0.35 -3.49
N GLY A 103 -14.44 -0.58 -2.46
CA GLY A 103 -13.12 -0.01 -2.27
C GLY A 103 -12.16 -1.10 -1.82
N PRO A 104 -10.88 -0.78 -1.62
CA PRO A 104 -9.87 -1.76 -1.24
C PRO A 104 -10.25 -2.62 -0.02
N GLY A 105 -10.83 -2.01 1.01
CA GLY A 105 -11.25 -2.74 2.21
C GLY A 105 -12.39 -3.74 1.97
N VAL A 106 -13.34 -3.40 1.09
CA VAL A 106 -14.39 -4.34 0.68
C VAL A 106 -13.76 -5.48 -0.12
N GLU A 107 -12.89 -5.17 -1.07
CA GLU A 107 -12.21 -6.18 -1.89
C GLU A 107 -11.40 -7.16 -1.04
N MET A 108 -10.66 -6.66 -0.05
CA MET A 108 -9.95 -7.49 0.93
C MET A 108 -10.92 -8.40 1.69
N ALA A 109 -12.02 -7.85 2.22
CA ALA A 109 -13.03 -8.63 2.92
C ALA A 109 -13.65 -9.74 2.05
N LEU A 110 -13.77 -9.52 0.73
CA LEU A 110 -14.26 -10.56 -0.19
C LEU A 110 -13.23 -11.69 -0.37
N TRP A 111 -11.94 -11.40 -0.41
CA TRP A 111 -10.91 -12.44 -0.41
C TRP A 111 -10.91 -13.25 0.88
N ASP A 112 -11.10 -12.59 2.01
CA ASP A 112 -11.23 -13.23 3.31
C ASP A 112 -12.45 -14.16 3.37
N ILE A 113 -13.64 -13.67 2.94
CA ILE A 113 -14.86 -14.51 2.81
C ILE A 113 -14.63 -15.71 1.89
N LYS A 114 -14.00 -15.48 0.74
CA LYS A 114 -13.78 -16.51 -0.26
C LYS A 114 -12.87 -17.62 0.28
N GLY A 115 -11.81 -17.23 0.99
CA GLY A 115 -10.93 -18.17 1.67
C GLY A 115 -11.65 -18.97 2.76
N LYS A 116 -12.44 -18.29 3.61
CA LYS A 116 -13.24 -18.92 4.67
C LYS A 116 -14.30 -19.89 4.13
N LEU A 117 -14.99 -19.53 3.03
CA LEU A 117 -15.99 -20.38 2.39
C LEU A 117 -15.40 -21.63 1.74
N LEU A 118 -14.17 -21.57 1.27
CA LEU A 118 -13.47 -22.65 0.61
C LEU A 118 -12.51 -23.42 1.52
N ASP A 119 -12.37 -22.97 2.78
CA ASP A 119 -11.48 -23.53 3.79
C ASP A 119 -10.01 -23.54 3.36
N VAL A 120 -9.55 -22.43 2.76
CA VAL A 120 -8.17 -22.23 2.29
C VAL A 120 -7.67 -20.82 2.60
N PRO A 121 -6.36 -20.62 2.77
CA PRO A 121 -5.78 -19.27 2.88
C PRO A 121 -6.02 -18.43 1.61
N ALA A 122 -6.12 -17.12 1.76
CA ALA A 122 -6.41 -16.20 0.65
C ALA A 122 -5.33 -16.27 -0.46
N TYR A 123 -4.06 -16.44 -0.12
CA TYR A 123 -2.98 -16.56 -1.11
C TYR A 123 -3.14 -17.76 -2.05
N GLU A 124 -3.76 -18.87 -1.61
CA GLU A 124 -4.05 -20.02 -2.48
C GLU A 124 -5.02 -19.65 -3.61
N LEU A 125 -6.01 -18.81 -3.31
CA LEU A 125 -6.98 -18.31 -4.28
C LEU A 125 -6.38 -17.29 -5.24
N MET A 126 -5.27 -16.70 -4.87
CA MET A 126 -4.51 -15.75 -5.69
C MET A 126 -3.45 -16.44 -6.56
N GLY A 127 -3.39 -17.77 -6.56
CA GLY A 127 -2.50 -18.56 -7.40
C GLY A 127 -1.38 -19.29 -6.68
N GLY A 128 -1.36 -19.23 -5.35
CA GLY A 128 -0.32 -19.82 -4.50
C GLY A 128 0.87 -18.90 -4.25
N LYS A 129 1.70 -19.28 -3.31
CA LYS A 129 2.78 -18.44 -2.78
C LYS A 129 4.14 -18.80 -3.39
N TYR A 130 4.98 -17.77 -3.60
CA TYR A 130 6.41 -17.90 -3.95
C TYR A 130 7.29 -18.04 -2.69
N ARG A 131 6.81 -17.55 -1.53
CA ARG A 131 7.55 -17.48 -0.26
C ARG A 131 6.64 -17.82 0.93
N ASP A 132 7.23 -18.38 1.98
CA ASP A 132 6.51 -18.77 3.20
C ASP A 132 6.41 -17.62 4.21
N SER A 133 7.33 -16.65 4.13
CA SER A 133 7.33 -15.39 4.88
C SER A 133 7.50 -14.20 3.94
N VAL A 134 7.08 -13.02 4.42
CA VAL A 134 7.20 -11.73 3.76
C VAL A 134 8.12 -10.86 4.59
N GLU A 135 9.23 -10.39 4.01
CA GLU A 135 10.12 -9.44 4.65
C GLU A 135 9.41 -8.10 4.89
N VAL A 136 9.71 -7.47 6.03
CA VAL A 136 9.12 -6.22 6.48
C VAL A 136 10.21 -5.20 6.72
N TYR A 137 10.05 -3.98 6.20
CA TYR A 137 10.87 -2.86 6.63
C TYR A 137 10.09 -1.97 7.58
N CYS A 138 10.77 -1.47 8.62
CA CYS A 138 10.16 -0.56 9.56
C CYS A 138 10.31 0.88 9.09
N ASP A 139 9.19 1.56 8.86
CA ASP A 139 9.16 3.01 8.72
C ASP A 139 9.12 3.64 10.13
N THR A 140 10.05 4.53 10.41
CA THR A 140 10.21 5.12 11.74
C THR A 140 10.54 6.60 11.66
N HIS A 141 10.37 7.27 12.77
CA HIS A 141 10.60 8.71 12.88
C HIS A 141 11.83 9.01 13.73
N GLY A 142 12.56 10.06 13.38
CA GLY A 142 13.81 10.43 14.02
C GLY A 142 13.65 11.01 15.43
N GLY A 143 13.12 10.21 16.37
CA GLY A 143 13.13 10.53 17.79
C GLY A 143 11.80 10.92 18.42
N GLU A 144 10.66 10.91 17.67
CA GLU A 144 9.32 11.10 18.26
C GLU A 144 8.27 10.32 17.45
N SER A 145 7.20 9.91 18.15
CA SER A 145 6.04 9.33 17.47
C SER A 145 5.42 10.33 16.48
N LEU A 146 4.89 9.82 15.37
CA LEU A 146 4.20 10.62 14.35
C LEU A 146 3.13 11.53 14.98
N GLY A 147 2.40 11.03 15.99
CA GLY A 147 1.37 11.78 16.70
C GLY A 147 1.91 13.00 17.45
N GLU A 148 3.08 12.93 18.05
CA GLU A 148 3.73 14.03 18.76
C GLU A 148 4.33 15.04 17.79
N ALA A 149 5.00 14.61 16.76
CA ALA A 149 5.53 15.47 15.70
C ALA A 149 4.42 16.28 15.00
N GLN A 150 3.28 15.65 14.73
CA GLN A 150 2.12 16.32 14.11
C GLN A 150 1.36 17.25 15.08
N SER A 151 1.44 17.02 16.39
CA SER A 151 0.75 17.85 17.38
C SER A 151 1.27 19.28 17.46
N GLY A 152 2.48 19.54 16.97
CA GLY A 152 3.16 20.83 17.04
C GLY A 152 3.55 21.24 18.46
N THR A 153 3.61 20.31 19.41
CA THR A 153 3.97 20.56 20.81
C THR A 153 5.47 20.63 21.03
N VAL A 154 6.26 20.12 20.08
CA VAL A 154 7.72 20.10 20.13
C VAL A 154 8.29 20.97 19.00
N ASP A 155 9.41 21.63 19.25
CA ASP A 155 10.13 22.34 18.18
C ASP A 155 10.82 21.31 17.26
N PRO A 156 10.48 21.23 15.97
CA PRO A 156 11.08 20.27 15.06
C PRO A 156 12.61 20.31 15.04
N ARG A 157 13.20 21.46 15.38
CA ARG A 157 14.65 21.64 15.42
C ARG A 157 15.35 20.88 16.55
N ASP A 158 14.61 20.57 17.60
CA ASP A 158 15.13 19.84 18.76
C ASP A 158 14.93 18.31 18.60
N VAL A 159 14.06 17.92 17.66
CA VAL A 159 13.67 16.53 17.41
C VAL A 159 14.50 15.92 16.29
N TYR A 160 14.51 16.55 15.12
CA TYR A 160 15.16 16.01 13.93
C TYR A 160 16.65 16.32 13.91
N THR A 161 17.39 15.60 14.74
CA THR A 161 18.84 15.72 14.88
C THR A 161 19.54 14.44 14.44
N PRO A 162 20.82 14.49 14.04
CA PRO A 162 21.59 13.28 13.77
C PRO A 162 21.55 12.25 14.92
N GLY A 163 21.59 12.74 16.17
CA GLY A 163 21.55 11.86 17.34
C GLY A 163 20.19 11.16 17.53
N SER A 164 19.07 11.88 17.32
CA SER A 164 17.74 11.29 17.45
C SER A 164 17.45 10.26 16.35
N TYR A 165 17.94 10.49 15.13
CA TYR A 165 17.83 9.53 14.02
C TYR A 165 18.64 8.26 14.28
N ALA A 166 19.88 8.40 14.76
CA ALA A 166 20.72 7.26 15.13
C ALA A 166 20.09 6.45 16.28
N GLU A 167 19.50 7.11 17.28
CA GLU A 167 18.84 6.45 18.40
C GLU A 167 17.60 5.65 17.94
N ALA A 168 16.72 6.26 17.13
CA ALA A 168 15.57 5.59 16.57
C ALA A 168 15.97 4.40 15.68
N ALA A 169 17.02 4.55 14.87
CA ALA A 169 17.52 3.45 14.04
C ALA A 169 18.01 2.27 14.87
N ARG A 170 18.73 2.53 15.97
CA ARG A 170 19.18 1.49 16.89
C ARG A 170 17.99 0.76 17.54
N GLU A 171 16.95 1.50 17.99
CA GLU A 171 15.76 0.91 18.60
C GLU A 171 15.07 -0.06 17.67
N VAL A 172 14.95 0.28 16.38
CA VAL A 172 14.33 -0.57 15.38
C VAL A 172 15.17 -1.82 15.09
N VAL A 173 16.49 -1.68 14.98
CA VAL A 173 17.40 -2.83 14.78
C VAL A 173 17.41 -3.73 16.03
N ASP A 174 17.39 -3.15 17.24
CA ASP A 174 17.31 -3.93 18.49
C ASP A 174 15.96 -4.68 18.61
N ALA A 175 14.93 -4.22 17.94
CA ALA A 175 13.62 -4.90 17.82
C ALA A 175 13.59 -6.01 16.75
N GLY A 176 14.71 -6.24 16.04
CA GLY A 176 14.84 -7.36 15.10
C GLY A 176 14.60 -7.01 13.63
N PHE A 177 14.55 -5.73 13.24
CA PHE A 177 14.39 -5.32 11.85
C PHE A 177 15.75 -5.12 11.17
N ASP A 178 15.91 -5.71 9.98
CA ASP A 178 17.10 -5.57 9.12
C ASP A 178 16.90 -4.55 7.98
N ALA A 179 15.72 -3.91 7.92
CA ALA A 179 15.37 -2.90 6.91
C ALA A 179 14.59 -1.75 7.54
N LEU A 180 15.01 -0.52 7.26
CA LEU A 180 14.46 0.71 7.84
C LEU A 180 14.19 1.75 6.76
N LYS A 181 13.17 2.58 7.01
CA LYS A 181 12.90 3.83 6.29
C LYS A 181 12.72 4.98 7.27
N PHE A 182 13.14 6.17 6.87
CA PHE A 182 12.95 7.42 7.61
C PHE A 182 12.46 8.52 6.69
N ASP A 183 11.67 9.45 7.25
CA ASP A 183 11.34 10.70 6.58
C ASP A 183 12.55 11.64 6.52
N LEU A 184 12.82 12.17 5.35
CA LEU A 184 13.89 13.16 5.14
C LEU A 184 13.36 14.53 4.73
N ASP A 185 12.07 14.67 4.48
CA ASP A 185 11.40 15.95 4.21
C ASP A 185 11.05 16.73 5.50
N VAL A 186 11.36 16.15 6.66
CA VAL A 186 11.14 16.75 7.98
C VAL A 186 11.66 18.19 8.07
N ARG A 187 10.94 19.03 8.82
CA ARG A 187 11.32 20.43 9.03
C ARG A 187 12.51 20.51 9.95
N THR A 188 13.55 21.19 9.50
CA THR A 188 14.74 21.50 10.30
C THR A 188 14.91 23.01 10.41
N HIS A 189 15.77 23.49 11.28
CA HIS A 189 16.04 24.94 11.43
C HIS A 189 16.68 25.58 10.17
N ALA A 190 17.15 24.75 9.25
CA ALA A 190 17.73 25.21 7.99
C ALA A 190 16.70 25.32 6.85
N ASP A 191 15.44 24.86 7.06
CA ASP A 191 14.40 24.93 6.05
C ASP A 191 13.91 26.36 5.84
N VAL A 192 14.25 26.91 4.70
CA VAL A 192 14.06 28.34 4.43
C VAL A 192 12.76 28.64 3.69
N ASP A 193 12.30 27.74 2.82
CA ASP A 193 11.13 27.97 1.96
C ASP A 193 10.45 26.67 1.54
N THR A 194 9.52 26.20 2.36
CA THR A 194 8.71 25.01 2.07
C THR A 194 7.72 25.24 0.91
N ALA A 195 7.30 26.49 0.65
CA ALA A 195 6.39 26.80 -0.45
C ALA A 195 7.07 26.69 -1.81
N ALA A 196 8.36 27.04 -1.91
CA ALA A 196 9.15 26.89 -3.13
C ALA A 196 9.67 25.46 -3.33
N ARG A 197 9.50 24.56 -2.36
CA ARG A 197 10.03 23.20 -2.39
C ARG A 197 11.53 23.12 -2.68
N ARG A 198 12.28 24.06 -2.10
CA ARG A 198 13.72 24.20 -2.31
C ARG A 198 14.46 24.21 -0.98
N LEU A 199 15.58 23.52 -0.96
CA LEU A 199 16.53 23.53 0.14
C LEU A 199 17.74 24.40 -0.23
N ASP A 200 18.22 25.17 0.73
CA ASP A 200 19.53 25.79 0.62
C ASP A 200 20.67 24.80 0.95
N ASN A 201 21.91 25.25 0.86
CA ASN A 201 23.04 24.36 1.11
C ASN A 201 23.08 23.85 2.57
N ALA A 202 22.67 24.68 3.53
CA ALA A 202 22.71 24.30 4.94
C ALA A 202 21.65 23.22 5.24
N ALA A 203 20.45 23.33 4.65
CA ALA A 203 19.42 22.33 4.76
C ALA A 203 19.82 20.99 4.12
N ILE A 204 20.45 21.02 2.95
CA ILE A 204 20.97 19.81 2.30
C ILE A 204 22.05 19.15 3.16
N GLU A 205 23.03 19.91 3.68
CA GLU A 205 24.07 19.37 4.54
C GLU A 205 23.49 18.78 5.84
N HIS A 206 22.46 19.43 6.42
CA HIS A 206 21.82 18.90 7.62
C HIS A 206 21.11 17.56 7.33
N LYS A 207 20.30 17.48 6.26
CA LYS A 207 19.64 16.23 5.87
C LYS A 207 20.64 15.12 5.53
N THR A 208 21.74 15.47 4.90
CA THR A 208 22.87 14.53 4.68
C THR A 208 23.44 14.02 6.01
N ALA A 209 23.58 14.87 7.02
CA ALA A 209 24.07 14.48 8.33
C ALA A 209 23.10 13.57 9.11
N LEU A 210 21.76 13.68 8.86
CA LEU A 210 20.78 12.72 9.40
C LEU A 210 21.04 11.32 8.82
N VAL A 211 21.18 11.22 7.51
CA VAL A 211 21.46 9.94 6.81
C VAL A 211 22.79 9.34 7.23
N GLU A 212 23.83 10.16 7.31
CA GLU A 212 25.17 9.74 7.79
C GLU A 212 25.09 9.13 9.19
N ALA A 213 24.38 9.79 10.12
CA ALA A 213 24.25 9.31 11.50
C ALA A 213 23.50 7.96 11.58
N VAL A 214 22.44 7.77 10.80
CA VAL A 214 21.74 6.48 10.74
C VAL A 214 22.69 5.42 10.18
N ARG A 215 23.36 5.68 9.06
CA ARG A 215 24.25 4.72 8.41
C ARG A 215 25.45 4.35 9.30
N GLU A 216 26.02 5.32 10.04
CA GLU A 216 27.08 5.07 11.00
C GLU A 216 26.61 4.19 12.17
N GLU A 217 25.37 4.36 12.63
CA GLU A 217 24.79 3.59 13.74
C GLU A 217 24.49 2.14 13.32
N VAL A 218 23.82 1.94 12.18
CA VAL A 218 23.32 0.60 11.80
C VAL A 218 24.28 -0.21 10.91
N GLY A 219 25.30 0.44 10.34
CA GLY A 219 26.23 -0.20 9.39
C GLY A 219 25.63 -0.44 8.01
N TYR A 220 26.31 -1.24 7.18
CA TYR A 220 25.92 -1.51 5.78
C TYR A 220 25.21 -2.85 5.58
N ASP A 221 25.08 -3.65 6.62
CA ASP A 221 24.32 -4.91 6.57
C ASP A 221 22.81 -4.67 6.67
N VAL A 222 22.40 -3.47 7.14
CA VAL A 222 21.01 -3.04 7.27
C VAL A 222 20.58 -2.30 5.99
N THR A 223 19.45 -2.71 5.43
CA THR A 223 18.76 -2.04 4.31
C THR A 223 18.22 -0.70 4.77
N LEU A 224 18.53 0.39 4.06
CA LEU A 224 18.15 1.73 4.47
C LEU A 224 17.52 2.51 3.31
N GLY A 225 16.27 2.97 3.50
CA GLY A 225 15.53 3.86 2.63
C GLY A 225 15.27 5.21 3.28
N PHE A 226 15.00 6.23 2.46
CA PHE A 226 14.53 7.54 2.93
C PHE A 226 13.40 8.05 2.05
N ASP A 227 12.41 8.72 2.69
CA ASP A 227 11.26 9.30 2.02
C ASP A 227 11.33 10.83 1.95
N LEU A 228 10.96 11.38 0.82
CA LEU A 228 10.90 12.81 0.54
C LEU A 228 9.47 13.32 0.36
N HIS A 229 8.45 12.47 0.44
CA HIS A 229 7.02 12.80 0.35
C HIS A 229 6.71 13.84 -0.73
N TRP A 230 7.29 13.68 -1.94
CA TRP A 230 7.10 14.57 -3.10
C TRP A 230 7.33 16.07 -2.82
N ASN A 231 8.07 16.42 -1.77
CA ASN A 231 8.18 17.79 -1.28
C ASN A 231 9.21 18.65 -2.02
N PHE A 232 9.97 18.10 -2.99
CA PHE A 232 11.05 18.84 -3.61
C PHE A 232 10.84 19.15 -5.09
N THR A 233 11.60 20.13 -5.60
CA THR A 233 11.79 20.35 -7.04
C THR A 233 12.80 19.34 -7.58
N VAL A 234 12.80 19.10 -8.89
CA VAL A 234 13.80 18.24 -9.54
C VAL A 234 15.22 18.66 -9.18
N GLU A 235 15.52 19.99 -9.20
CA GLU A 235 16.84 20.50 -8.85
C GLU A 235 17.24 20.17 -7.43
N THR A 236 16.34 20.38 -6.46
CA THR A 236 16.61 20.10 -5.04
C THR A 236 16.74 18.60 -4.79
N ALA A 237 15.83 17.79 -5.33
CA ALA A 237 15.86 16.33 -5.20
C ALA A 237 17.15 15.75 -5.79
N THR A 238 17.56 16.20 -6.96
CA THR A 238 18.83 15.76 -7.58
C THR A 238 20.04 16.10 -6.71
N ARG A 239 20.14 17.36 -6.25
CA ARG A 239 21.28 17.75 -5.39
C ARG A 239 21.34 17.00 -4.08
N LEU A 240 20.18 16.68 -3.49
CA LEU A 240 20.11 15.88 -2.29
C LEU A 240 20.52 14.45 -2.60
N ALA A 241 19.95 13.83 -3.63
CA ALA A 241 20.27 12.46 -4.03
C ALA A 241 21.78 12.26 -4.34
N GLU A 242 22.42 13.21 -5.07
CA GLU A 242 23.87 13.20 -5.30
C GLU A 242 24.69 13.22 -4.00
N LYS A 243 24.20 13.92 -2.95
CA LYS A 243 24.85 13.93 -1.63
C LYS A 243 24.68 12.63 -0.87
N LEU A 244 23.61 11.89 -1.15
CA LEU A 244 23.27 10.66 -0.46
C LEU A 244 23.92 9.41 -1.09
N GLU A 245 24.46 9.48 -2.31
CA GLU A 245 25.10 8.35 -3.00
C GLU A 245 26.16 7.59 -2.13
N PRO A 246 27.00 8.26 -1.30
CA PRO A 246 27.99 7.56 -0.50
C PRO A 246 27.43 6.62 0.58
N PHE A 247 26.14 6.74 0.92
CA PHE A 247 25.53 5.99 2.00
C PHE A 247 24.86 4.68 1.57
N ASP A 248 24.95 4.33 0.27
CA ASP A 248 24.44 3.06 -0.28
C ASP A 248 22.98 2.78 0.14
N LEU A 249 22.11 3.71 -0.23
CA LEU A 249 20.68 3.60 0.07
C LEU A 249 20.02 2.57 -0.85
N ALA A 250 19.12 1.77 -0.28
CA ALA A 250 18.28 0.86 -1.05
C ALA A 250 17.29 1.61 -1.95
N TRP A 251 16.79 2.77 -1.46
CA TRP A 251 15.95 3.69 -2.24
C TRP A 251 15.89 5.09 -1.63
N LEU A 252 15.54 6.03 -2.50
CA LEU A 252 15.08 7.36 -2.16
C LEU A 252 13.66 7.51 -2.70
N GLU A 253 12.68 7.60 -1.78
CA GLU A 253 11.27 7.53 -2.10
C GLU A 253 10.71 8.92 -2.44
N ASP A 254 9.76 8.95 -3.38
CA ASP A 254 8.91 10.08 -3.76
C ASP A 254 9.63 11.45 -3.81
N PRO A 255 10.74 11.58 -4.58
CA PRO A 255 11.56 12.79 -4.55
C PRO A 255 10.84 14.04 -5.09
N VAL A 256 9.85 13.85 -5.97
CA VAL A 256 9.10 14.92 -6.65
C VAL A 256 7.62 14.56 -6.75
N PRO A 257 6.71 15.54 -7.02
CA PRO A 257 5.28 15.25 -7.01
C PRO A 257 4.87 14.07 -7.90
N PRO A 258 3.97 13.19 -7.41
CA PRO A 258 3.46 12.05 -8.16
C PRO A 258 2.82 12.51 -9.48
N ARG A 259 2.71 11.65 -10.46
CA ARG A 259 2.23 11.95 -11.82
C ARG A 259 3.05 13.02 -12.59
N LYS A 260 4.25 13.37 -12.11
CA LYS A 260 5.25 14.13 -12.84
C LYS A 260 6.33 13.18 -13.40
N TYR A 261 5.89 12.22 -14.18
CA TYR A 261 6.70 11.10 -14.66
C TYR A 261 8.05 11.51 -15.25
N ASP A 262 8.08 12.53 -16.13
CA ASP A 262 9.33 13.12 -16.63
C ASP A 262 10.22 13.75 -15.54
N ALA A 263 9.63 14.24 -14.46
CA ALA A 263 10.41 14.80 -13.36
C ALA A 263 11.09 13.69 -12.54
N HIS A 264 10.37 12.58 -12.30
CA HIS A 264 10.94 11.39 -11.67
C HIS A 264 12.10 10.83 -12.50
N ARG A 265 11.91 10.63 -13.83
CA ARG A 265 12.98 10.19 -14.72
C ARG A 265 14.21 11.07 -14.64
N ARG A 266 14.05 12.39 -14.62
CA ARG A 266 15.18 13.34 -14.54
C ARG A 266 15.95 13.25 -13.22
N VAL A 267 15.29 12.96 -12.11
CA VAL A 267 15.97 12.72 -10.84
C VAL A 267 16.71 11.38 -10.91
N ARG A 268 16.03 10.33 -11.37
CA ARG A 268 16.59 8.97 -11.52
C ARG A 268 17.84 8.96 -12.40
N GLU A 269 17.81 9.62 -13.56
CA GLU A 269 18.96 9.72 -14.48
C GLU A 269 20.17 10.48 -13.90
N ALA A 270 19.97 11.27 -12.85
CA ALA A 270 20.98 12.16 -12.29
C ALA A 270 21.70 11.60 -11.06
N THR A 271 21.29 10.45 -10.54
CA THR A 271 21.86 9.83 -9.33
C THR A 271 22.03 8.33 -9.48
N SER A 272 22.89 7.74 -8.67
CA SER A 272 23.02 6.30 -8.51
C SER A 272 22.15 5.74 -7.36
N CYS A 273 21.51 6.60 -6.55
CA CYS A 273 20.52 6.15 -5.56
C CYS A 273 19.28 5.64 -6.31
N PRO A 274 18.82 4.40 -6.05
CA PRO A 274 17.58 3.91 -6.64
C PRO A 274 16.38 4.81 -6.27
N ILE A 275 15.55 5.15 -7.23
CA ILE A 275 14.36 5.95 -7.02
C ILE A 275 13.15 5.04 -6.86
N MET A 276 12.47 5.14 -5.72
CA MET A 276 11.21 4.47 -5.42
C MET A 276 10.06 5.47 -5.51
N THR A 277 8.91 5.02 -6.03
CA THR A 277 7.66 5.81 -6.02
C THR A 277 6.48 4.90 -6.30
N GLY A 278 5.29 5.33 -5.89
CA GLY A 278 4.08 4.61 -6.25
C GLY A 278 2.93 4.68 -5.27
N GLU A 279 3.13 5.03 -4.01
CA GLU A 279 2.08 5.07 -2.97
C GLU A 279 0.88 5.94 -3.37
N ASN A 280 1.13 7.01 -4.13
CA ASN A 280 0.13 7.96 -4.62
C ASN A 280 -0.39 7.66 -6.03
N LEU A 281 0.07 6.60 -6.68
CA LEU A 281 -0.48 6.11 -7.95
C LEU A 281 -1.66 5.17 -7.66
N ARG A 282 -2.75 5.34 -8.39
CA ARG A 282 -4.06 4.77 -8.02
C ARG A 282 -4.47 3.53 -8.79
N ASP A 283 -3.84 3.25 -9.91
CA ASP A 283 -4.20 2.11 -10.75
C ASP A 283 -3.04 1.67 -11.64
N SER A 284 -3.20 0.52 -12.26
CA SER A 284 -2.20 -0.05 -13.18
C SER A 284 -1.90 0.83 -14.39
N GLY A 285 -2.82 1.73 -14.77
CA GLY A 285 -2.60 2.69 -15.87
C GLY A 285 -1.56 3.75 -15.48
N GLU A 286 -1.69 4.34 -14.28
CA GLU A 286 -0.71 5.32 -13.78
C GLU A 286 0.68 4.68 -13.57
N PHE A 287 0.73 3.43 -13.08
CA PHE A 287 2.01 2.68 -12.99
C PHE A 287 2.60 2.42 -14.38
N LYS A 288 1.77 2.07 -15.38
CA LYS A 288 2.23 1.89 -16.75
C LYS A 288 2.82 3.19 -17.32
N GLU A 289 2.19 4.34 -17.07
CA GLU A 289 2.72 5.64 -17.52
C GLU A 289 4.05 5.98 -16.85
N MET A 290 4.23 5.64 -15.56
CA MET A 290 5.48 5.81 -14.82
C MET A 290 6.60 4.91 -15.37
N LEU A 291 6.28 3.63 -15.65
CA LEU A 291 7.20 2.67 -16.29
C LEU A 291 7.60 3.12 -17.69
N ASP A 292 6.62 3.55 -18.52
CA ASP A 292 6.89 4.05 -19.88
C ASP A 292 7.76 5.31 -19.90
N ALA A 293 7.68 6.11 -18.84
CA ALA A 293 8.53 7.28 -18.67
C ALA A 293 9.93 6.94 -18.11
N ASP A 294 10.19 5.69 -17.75
CA ASP A 294 11.43 5.27 -17.09
C ASP A 294 11.70 6.06 -15.78
N GLY A 295 10.61 6.24 -14.98
CA GLY A 295 10.59 7.19 -13.86
C GLY A 295 10.94 6.59 -12.50
N MET A 296 11.12 5.25 -12.37
CA MET A 296 11.40 4.57 -11.10
C MET A 296 12.33 3.37 -11.28
N ASP A 297 13.06 3.03 -10.23
CA ASP A 297 13.86 1.80 -10.09
C ASP A 297 13.14 0.76 -9.25
N VAL A 298 12.30 1.21 -8.30
CA VAL A 298 11.49 0.39 -7.40
C VAL A 298 10.06 0.95 -7.41
N ALA A 299 9.07 0.09 -7.55
CA ALA A 299 7.67 0.48 -7.47
C ALA A 299 7.12 0.25 -6.07
N ALA A 300 6.38 1.24 -5.53
CA ALA A 300 5.79 1.19 -4.18
C ALA A 300 4.25 1.27 -4.21
N PRO A 301 3.54 0.30 -4.84
CA PRO A 301 2.09 0.32 -4.80
C PRO A 301 1.57 0.09 -3.39
N ASP A 302 0.56 0.88 -3.01
CA ASP A 302 -0.22 0.68 -1.79
C ASP A 302 -1.50 -0.10 -2.12
N PRO A 303 -1.71 -1.32 -1.60
CA PRO A 303 -2.93 -2.09 -1.84
C PRO A 303 -4.22 -1.34 -1.47
N HIS A 304 -4.15 -0.41 -0.51
CA HIS A 304 -5.30 0.39 -0.05
C HIS A 304 -5.58 1.61 -0.93
N ASN A 305 -4.61 2.04 -1.74
CA ASN A 305 -4.73 3.17 -2.67
C ASN A 305 -4.89 2.75 -4.13
N CYS A 306 -4.27 1.65 -4.53
CA CYS A 306 -4.21 1.24 -5.94
C CYS A 306 -5.38 0.35 -6.39
N GLY A 307 -6.42 0.17 -5.56
CA GLY A 307 -7.62 -0.58 -5.93
C GLY A 307 -7.73 -1.99 -5.32
N GLY A 308 -6.97 -2.31 -4.27
CA GLY A 308 -7.02 -3.57 -3.54
C GLY A 308 -5.92 -4.56 -3.95
N LEU A 309 -5.98 -5.75 -3.37
CA LEU A 309 -5.00 -6.82 -3.58
C LEU A 309 -4.94 -7.29 -5.04
N ARG A 310 -6.07 -7.25 -5.73
CA ARG A 310 -6.17 -7.57 -7.15
C ARG A 310 -5.31 -6.64 -8.00
N ASP A 311 -5.49 -5.33 -7.83
CA ASP A 311 -4.77 -4.34 -8.63
C ASP A 311 -3.30 -4.22 -8.21
N PHE A 312 -2.99 -4.41 -6.92
CA PHE A 312 -1.62 -4.57 -6.45
C PHE A 312 -0.89 -5.69 -7.23
N ARG A 313 -1.51 -6.86 -7.35
CA ARG A 313 -0.92 -7.99 -8.10
C ARG A 313 -0.80 -7.71 -9.61
N ARG A 314 -1.77 -7.00 -10.20
CA ARG A 314 -1.68 -6.55 -11.61
C ARG A 314 -0.50 -5.62 -11.83
N ILE A 315 -0.31 -4.67 -10.92
CA ILE A 315 0.81 -3.74 -10.93
C ILE A 315 2.13 -4.52 -10.78
N ALA A 316 2.19 -5.45 -9.83
CA ALA A 316 3.38 -6.28 -9.62
C ALA A 316 3.78 -7.06 -10.88
N HIS A 317 2.82 -7.69 -11.56
CA HIS A 317 3.10 -8.39 -12.82
C HIS A 317 3.53 -7.44 -13.95
N LEU A 318 2.97 -6.23 -13.99
CA LEU A 318 3.38 -5.21 -14.94
C LEU A 318 4.83 -4.78 -14.70
N CYS A 319 5.19 -4.55 -13.43
CA CYS A 319 6.57 -4.22 -13.03
C CYS A 319 7.55 -5.38 -13.30
N ASP A 320 7.13 -6.64 -13.08
CA ASP A 320 7.95 -7.82 -13.36
C ASP A 320 8.33 -7.94 -14.84
N LEU A 321 7.42 -7.60 -15.76
CA LEU A 321 7.69 -7.59 -17.19
C LEU A 321 8.76 -6.57 -17.60
N GLU A 322 8.89 -5.48 -16.86
CA GLU A 322 9.88 -4.42 -17.07
C GLU A 322 11.14 -4.62 -16.19
N GLY A 323 11.19 -5.70 -15.38
CA GLY A 323 12.29 -5.99 -14.48
C GLY A 323 12.38 -5.05 -13.26
N VAL A 324 11.29 -4.40 -12.88
CA VAL A 324 11.20 -3.50 -11.75
C VAL A 324 10.71 -4.27 -10.52
N PRO A 325 11.48 -4.30 -9.41
CA PRO A 325 11.02 -4.86 -8.15
C PRO A 325 9.93 -4.01 -7.51
N ILE A 326 9.12 -4.63 -6.65
CA ILE A 326 8.11 -3.92 -5.87
C ILE A 326 8.36 -4.03 -4.37
N VAL A 327 8.06 -2.94 -3.70
CA VAL A 327 7.94 -2.79 -2.26
C VAL A 327 6.50 -2.37 -1.99
N ALA A 328 5.81 -2.92 -1.02
CA ALA A 328 4.44 -2.47 -0.75
C ALA A 328 4.47 -1.35 0.30
N HIS A 329 3.99 -0.15 -0.08
CA HIS A 329 3.64 0.89 0.89
C HIS A 329 2.47 0.41 1.76
N ASN A 330 2.54 0.61 3.09
CA ASN A 330 1.50 0.16 4.00
C ASN A 330 1.51 0.93 5.33
N ILE A 331 0.54 1.79 5.52
CA ILE A 331 0.28 2.55 6.75
C ILE A 331 -0.94 2.02 7.52
N GLN A 332 -1.32 0.78 7.25
CA GLN A 332 -2.51 0.15 7.81
C GLN A 332 -2.23 -0.52 9.16
N GLY A 333 -3.32 -0.89 9.84
CA GLY A 333 -3.28 -1.77 10.98
C GLY A 333 -3.03 -3.23 10.59
N PRO A 334 -3.10 -4.16 11.55
CA PRO A 334 -2.67 -5.54 11.33
C PRO A 334 -3.52 -6.30 10.32
N ILE A 335 -4.81 -5.96 10.13
CA ILE A 335 -5.67 -6.65 9.16
C ILE A 335 -5.22 -6.35 7.74
N GLY A 336 -5.02 -5.06 7.43
CA GLY A 336 -4.53 -4.62 6.13
C GLY A 336 -3.11 -5.09 5.84
N THR A 337 -2.26 -5.09 6.85
CA THR A 337 -0.88 -5.60 6.79
C THR A 337 -0.84 -7.09 6.42
N VAL A 338 -1.62 -7.92 7.11
CA VAL A 338 -1.71 -9.37 6.80
C VAL A 338 -2.33 -9.60 5.41
N ALA A 339 -3.39 -8.85 5.06
CA ALA A 339 -3.99 -8.94 3.73
C ALA A 339 -2.98 -8.62 2.61
N SER A 340 -2.18 -7.56 2.82
CA SER A 340 -1.09 -7.17 1.90
C SER A 340 -0.01 -8.25 1.81
N ALA A 341 0.36 -8.88 2.93
CA ALA A 341 1.32 -9.98 2.95
C ALA A 341 0.83 -11.20 2.14
N HIS A 342 -0.48 -11.54 2.20
CA HIS A 342 -1.05 -12.59 1.35
C HIS A 342 -0.88 -12.30 -0.14
N ALA A 343 -1.13 -11.07 -0.58
CA ALA A 343 -0.94 -10.69 -1.98
C ALA A 343 0.54 -10.64 -2.37
N ALA A 344 1.38 -10.06 -1.53
CA ALA A 344 2.83 -9.95 -1.70
C ALA A 344 3.51 -11.31 -1.88
N ALA A 345 3.05 -12.31 -1.13
CA ALA A 345 3.58 -13.67 -1.26
C ALA A 345 3.32 -14.32 -2.62
N THR A 346 2.33 -13.83 -3.38
CA THR A 346 1.90 -14.41 -4.66
C THR A 346 2.53 -13.76 -5.89
N VAL A 347 3.48 -12.83 -5.71
CA VAL A 347 4.16 -12.16 -6.82
C VAL A 347 5.68 -12.36 -6.75
N PRO A 348 6.36 -12.58 -7.90
CA PRO A 348 7.76 -13.01 -7.90
C PRO A 348 8.73 -11.89 -7.53
N ASN A 349 8.47 -10.65 -7.97
CA ASN A 349 9.34 -9.49 -7.88
C ASN A 349 9.16 -8.66 -6.60
N PHE A 350 8.53 -9.22 -5.57
CA PHE A 350 8.31 -8.56 -4.29
C PHE A 350 9.60 -8.57 -3.43
N VAL A 351 9.89 -7.44 -2.80
CA VAL A 351 11.06 -7.22 -1.93
C VAL A 351 10.63 -7.19 -0.46
N ALA A 352 9.87 -6.18 -0.04
CA ALA A 352 9.48 -6.02 1.35
C ALA A 352 8.12 -5.30 1.49
N LEU A 353 7.46 -5.49 2.62
CA LEU A 353 6.23 -4.81 3.05
C LEU A 353 6.57 -3.76 4.09
N GLU A 354 6.00 -2.57 3.97
CA GLU A 354 6.12 -1.52 4.96
C GLU A 354 5.40 -1.85 6.27
N TYR A 355 6.03 -1.50 7.38
CA TYR A 355 5.44 -1.49 8.71
C TYR A 355 5.63 -0.12 9.34
N HIS A 356 4.53 0.62 9.49
CA HIS A 356 4.53 2.00 9.97
C HIS A 356 4.01 2.14 11.41
N ALA A 357 3.64 1.05 12.07
CA ALA A 357 2.99 1.08 13.38
C ALA A 357 3.92 0.73 14.55
N PHE A 358 5.23 0.93 14.40
CA PHE A 358 6.23 0.65 15.45
C PHE A 358 5.96 1.40 16.76
N ASP A 359 5.35 2.57 16.69
CA ASP A 359 4.94 3.40 17.83
C ASP A 359 3.51 3.10 18.34
N VAL A 360 2.85 2.04 17.86
CA VAL A 360 1.50 1.62 18.29
C VAL A 360 1.57 0.34 19.12
N PRO A 361 1.64 0.42 20.45
CA PRO A 361 1.94 -0.72 21.32
C PRO A 361 0.88 -1.82 21.34
N TRP A 362 -0.32 -1.54 20.85
CA TRP A 362 -1.45 -2.50 20.77
C TRP A 362 -1.66 -3.08 19.37
N PHE A 363 -0.74 -2.82 18.42
CA PHE A 363 -0.85 -3.32 17.05
C PHE A 363 -1.00 -4.84 17.01
N GLU A 364 -0.13 -5.54 17.72
CA GLU A 364 -0.13 -7.02 17.80
C GLU A 364 -1.32 -7.58 18.59
N ASP A 365 -1.83 -6.83 19.57
CA ASP A 365 -2.98 -7.24 20.39
C ASP A 365 -4.31 -7.21 19.63
N LEU A 366 -4.39 -6.47 18.50
CA LEU A 366 -5.63 -6.30 17.75
C LEU A 366 -6.07 -7.57 17.02
N VAL A 367 -5.14 -8.43 16.64
CA VAL A 367 -5.44 -9.67 15.94
C VAL A 367 -4.71 -10.86 16.54
N SER A 368 -5.29 -12.03 16.39
CA SER A 368 -4.65 -13.30 16.72
C SER A 368 -4.60 -14.20 15.49
N ARG A 369 -3.50 -14.95 15.31
CA ARG A 369 -3.32 -15.85 14.18
C ARG A 369 -4.11 -17.14 14.40
N THR A 370 -4.93 -17.54 13.43
CA THR A 370 -5.71 -18.77 13.50
C THR A 370 -4.78 -19.99 13.41
N GLY A 371 -4.79 -20.81 14.46
CA GLY A 371 -3.99 -22.05 14.50
C GLY A 371 -2.49 -21.87 14.74
N ALA A 372 -2.03 -20.64 15.02
CA ALA A 372 -0.67 -20.32 15.38
C ALA A 372 -0.63 -19.44 16.65
N SER A 373 0.53 -19.31 17.25
CA SER A 373 0.80 -18.38 18.36
C SER A 373 1.94 -17.46 17.92
N GLY A 374 2.03 -16.30 18.55
CA GLY A 374 3.04 -15.28 18.27
C GLY A 374 2.46 -14.06 17.56
N ASP A 375 3.27 -13.05 17.44
CA ASP A 375 2.94 -11.78 16.84
C ASP A 375 2.77 -11.89 15.32
N VAL A 376 2.15 -10.89 14.70
CA VAL A 376 2.03 -10.80 13.23
C VAL A 376 3.40 -10.62 12.62
N ILE A 377 4.23 -9.76 13.23
CA ILE A 377 5.59 -9.45 12.80
C ILE A 377 6.58 -9.99 13.84
N GLU A 378 7.43 -10.90 13.44
CA GLU A 378 8.50 -11.45 14.28
C GLU A 378 9.83 -11.34 13.52
N ASP A 379 10.86 -10.78 14.17
CA ASP A 379 12.21 -10.64 13.60
C ASP A 379 12.21 -10.01 12.17
N GLY A 380 11.40 -8.97 11.94
CA GLY A 380 11.31 -8.28 10.66
C GLY A 380 10.60 -9.05 9.54
N GLU A 381 9.85 -10.11 9.87
CA GLU A 381 9.12 -10.92 8.89
C GLU A 381 7.67 -11.17 9.31
N ILE A 382 6.79 -11.35 8.33
CA ILE A 382 5.43 -11.89 8.51
C ILE A 382 5.42 -13.32 7.98
N SER A 383 5.37 -14.31 8.87
CA SER A 383 5.07 -15.69 8.48
C SER A 383 3.62 -15.78 8.02
N LEU A 384 3.34 -16.26 6.80
CA LEU A 384 1.99 -16.29 6.26
C LEU A 384 1.07 -17.17 7.09
N PRO A 385 -0.11 -16.65 7.54
CA PRO A 385 -1.09 -17.49 8.20
C PRO A 385 -1.62 -18.60 7.30
N GLU A 386 -1.74 -19.82 7.84
CA GLU A 386 -2.25 -20.99 7.10
C GLU A 386 -3.76 -21.22 7.30
N GLY A 387 -4.41 -20.41 8.12
CA GLY A 387 -5.85 -20.48 8.37
C GLY A 387 -6.68 -19.97 7.18
N PRO A 388 -7.97 -20.33 7.12
CA PRO A 388 -8.87 -19.88 6.06
C PRO A 388 -8.99 -18.35 5.98
N GLY A 389 -9.11 -17.82 4.77
CA GLY A 389 -9.13 -16.38 4.53
C GLY A 389 -7.76 -15.76 4.79
N PHE A 390 -7.71 -14.70 5.56
CA PHE A 390 -6.43 -14.11 5.99
C PHE A 390 -5.82 -14.83 7.21
N GLY A 391 -6.52 -15.81 7.79
CA GLY A 391 -6.01 -16.60 8.89
C GLY A 391 -5.78 -15.80 10.17
N VAL A 392 -6.54 -14.75 10.39
CA VAL A 392 -6.52 -13.94 11.61
C VAL A 392 -7.94 -13.73 12.17
N GLU A 393 -8.02 -13.55 13.48
CA GLU A 393 -9.23 -13.17 14.20
C GLU A 393 -9.01 -11.84 14.92
N ILE A 394 -10.03 -10.97 14.90
CA ILE A 394 -9.96 -9.64 15.52
C ILE A 394 -10.31 -9.75 17.01
N ASP A 395 -9.49 -9.14 17.87
CA ASP A 395 -9.86 -8.88 19.26
C ASP A 395 -10.76 -7.64 19.34
N TRP A 396 -12.05 -7.89 19.48
CA TRP A 396 -13.05 -6.82 19.52
C TRP A 396 -13.03 -5.99 20.81
N ASP A 397 -12.40 -6.46 21.87
CA ASP A 397 -12.26 -5.68 23.10
C ASP A 397 -11.14 -4.65 22.90
N VAL A 398 -10.02 -5.04 22.32
CA VAL A 398 -8.95 -4.14 21.90
C VAL A 398 -9.47 -3.13 20.86
N ALA A 399 -10.21 -3.60 19.84
CA ALA A 399 -10.77 -2.71 18.82
C ALA A 399 -11.66 -1.62 19.42
N ARG A 400 -12.53 -1.97 20.38
CA ARG A 400 -13.42 -1.00 21.06
C ARG A 400 -12.66 -0.01 21.94
N GLU A 401 -11.58 -0.44 22.59
CA GLU A 401 -10.74 0.43 23.42
C GLU A 401 -10.07 1.54 22.59
N HIS A 402 -9.69 1.22 21.36
CA HIS A 402 -8.98 2.12 20.46
C HIS A 402 -9.85 2.75 19.36
N MET A 403 -11.16 2.67 19.48
CA MET A 403 -12.11 3.27 18.54
C MET A 403 -11.95 4.80 18.48
N ALA A 404 -12.02 5.36 17.27
CA ALA A 404 -11.94 6.80 17.07
C ALA A 404 -13.12 7.53 17.72
N ALA A 405 -12.86 8.70 18.30
CA ALA A 405 -13.89 9.47 19.00
C ALA A 405 -15.01 9.93 18.05
N GLY A 406 -16.25 9.61 18.40
CA GLY A 406 -17.45 9.96 17.63
C GLY A 406 -17.96 8.84 16.72
N GLU A 407 -17.27 7.72 16.68
CA GLU A 407 -17.75 6.50 16.01
C GLU A 407 -18.82 5.81 16.88
N ASP A 408 -19.83 5.25 16.23
CA ASP A 408 -20.88 4.47 16.89
C ASP A 408 -20.60 2.97 16.66
N VAL A 409 -20.74 2.18 17.73
CA VAL A 409 -20.55 0.73 17.63
C VAL A 409 -21.78 0.10 16.99
N SER A 410 -21.88 0.19 15.69
CA SER A 410 -22.89 -0.56 14.92
C SER A 410 -22.27 -1.79 14.22
N LEU A 411 -21.48 -2.56 14.97
CA LEU A 411 -20.93 -3.83 14.50
C LEU A 411 -21.72 -4.99 15.10
#